data_fdfa5fde0e9771b7d7930ccfdd76e45b
#
_entry.id   fdfa5fde0e9771b7d7930ccfdd76e45b
#
_cell.length_a   1.000
_cell.length_b   1.000
_cell.length_c   1.000
_cell.angle_alpha   90.00
_cell.angle_beta   90.00
_cell.angle_gamma   90.00
#
_symmetry.space_group_name_H-M   'P 1'
#
loop_
_entity.id
_entity.type
_entity.pdbx_description
1 polymer ?
#
loop_
_entity_poly.entity_id
_entity_poly.type
_entity_poly.pdbx_seq_one_letter_code
_entity_poly.pdbx_strand_id
1 'polypeptide(L)'
;MRRRLRVDRADTLQPHDHVVWYGDGSDDLYALATAALAAGARRNEKLMFVAREPDANRMSGIGDLDLLLDSGQLEIADVDDVYGSSDSFSAAHQLATFEGVLADALAAGYTGIRVVADNTPLASGNEAEFRSWLAWEQVTDRFQAQSNVTGICWFDRRALSGERQADLAALHPVCAASALEPPFSFFADGDAIAVAGALDAWSADQFRRILDSSPVESALVVDLSQADFVDHRALLALNSIASAERPVRIRRAPGIVRRMPSLLALPTPHLAFE
;
A
#
# COMPACT_ATOMS: atom_id res chain seq x y z
N MET A 1 -13.19 -10.01 2.81
CA MET A 1 -11.84 -10.64 2.77
C MET A 1 -11.15 -10.21 1.50
N ARG A 2 -10.15 -9.34 1.62
CA ARG A 2 -9.30 -8.90 0.51
C ARG A 2 -8.37 -10.05 0.11
N ARG A 3 -7.91 -10.03 -1.13
CA ARG A 3 -7.00 -11.04 -1.66
C ARG A 3 -5.89 -10.38 -2.43
N ARG A 4 -4.74 -11.05 -2.47
CA ARG A 4 -3.66 -10.70 -3.40
C ARG A 4 -4.14 -10.87 -4.83
N LEU A 5 -3.95 -9.84 -5.68
CA LEU A 5 -4.36 -9.81 -7.07
C LEU A 5 -3.24 -9.29 -7.98
N ARG A 6 -3.26 -9.71 -9.23
CA ARG A 6 -2.45 -9.12 -10.29
C ARG A 6 -3.36 -8.51 -11.34
N VAL A 7 -3.00 -7.32 -11.81
CA VAL A 7 -3.77 -6.57 -12.81
C VAL A 7 -2.86 -6.10 -13.93
N ASP A 8 -3.37 -6.10 -15.14
CA ASP A 8 -2.69 -5.62 -16.34
C ASP A 8 -3.28 -4.30 -16.86
N ARG A 9 -4.41 -3.88 -16.31
CA ARG A 9 -5.17 -2.70 -16.76
C ARG A 9 -5.65 -1.87 -15.59
N ALA A 10 -5.32 -0.58 -15.60
CA ALA A 10 -5.68 0.36 -14.55
C ALA A 10 -7.16 0.75 -14.56
N ASP A 11 -7.85 0.65 -15.70
CA ASP A 11 -9.27 0.94 -15.83
C ASP A 11 -10.20 -0.12 -15.21
N THR A 12 -9.65 -1.29 -14.83
CA THR A 12 -10.38 -2.36 -14.13
C THR A 12 -10.42 -2.22 -12.62
N LEU A 13 -9.60 -1.33 -12.05
CA LEU A 13 -9.47 -1.13 -10.60
C LEU A 13 -10.78 -0.63 -9.98
N GLN A 14 -11.04 -1.11 -8.75
CA GLN A 14 -12.25 -0.86 -8.00
C GLN A 14 -11.96 -0.06 -6.72
N PRO A 15 -12.97 0.53 -6.07
CA PRO A 15 -12.85 1.03 -4.70
C PRO A 15 -12.25 -0.03 -3.78
N HIS A 16 -11.42 0.40 -2.84
CA HIS A 16 -10.63 -0.40 -1.90
C HIS A 16 -9.39 -1.07 -2.50
N ASP A 17 -9.10 -0.89 -3.81
CA ASP A 17 -7.85 -1.36 -4.38
C ASP A 17 -6.69 -0.42 -4.02
N HIS A 18 -5.66 -0.98 -3.39
CA HIS A 18 -4.37 -0.35 -3.16
C HIS A 18 -3.34 -1.03 -4.05
N VAL A 19 -2.79 -0.28 -4.99
CA VAL A 19 -2.10 -0.85 -6.15
C VAL A 19 -0.68 -0.31 -6.26
N VAL A 20 0.30 -1.21 -6.37
CA VAL A 20 1.64 -0.83 -6.82
C VAL A 20 1.78 -0.98 -8.33
N TRP A 21 2.31 0.05 -8.97
CA TRP A 21 2.57 0.07 -10.41
C TRP A 21 3.98 0.58 -10.69
N TYR A 22 4.75 -0.17 -11.48
CA TYR A 22 6.09 0.23 -11.90
C TYR A 22 6.12 0.56 -13.39
N GLY A 23 6.73 1.68 -13.75
CA GLY A 23 6.97 2.09 -15.14
C GLY A 23 8.42 2.56 -15.34
N ASP A 24 8.73 2.95 -16.57
CA ASP A 24 10.08 3.38 -16.99
C ASP A 24 10.10 4.87 -17.40
N GLY A 25 9.50 5.71 -16.57
CA GLY A 25 9.51 7.16 -16.76
C GLY A 25 8.12 7.77 -16.90
N SER A 26 8.08 9.08 -17.08
CA SER A 26 6.86 9.87 -17.01
C SER A 26 5.81 9.52 -18.09
N ASP A 27 6.22 9.03 -19.26
CA ASP A 27 5.24 8.65 -20.30
C ASP A 27 4.37 7.48 -19.84
N ASP A 28 4.97 6.47 -19.17
CA ASP A 28 4.23 5.36 -18.58
C ASP A 28 3.29 5.82 -17.46
N LEU A 29 3.74 6.78 -16.62
CA LEU A 29 2.92 7.37 -15.56
C LEU A 29 1.69 8.07 -16.16
N TYR A 30 1.85 8.92 -17.16
CA TYR A 30 0.73 9.66 -17.75
C TYR A 30 -0.23 8.75 -18.50
N ALA A 31 0.26 7.72 -19.17
CA ALA A 31 -0.58 6.70 -19.82
C ALA A 31 -1.43 5.94 -18.78
N LEU A 32 -0.81 5.52 -17.68
CA LEU A 32 -1.49 4.88 -16.55
C LEU A 32 -2.54 5.81 -15.93
N ALA A 33 -2.14 7.05 -15.59
CA ALA A 33 -3.00 8.03 -14.95
C ALA A 33 -4.23 8.34 -15.81
N THR A 34 -4.03 8.59 -17.10
CA THR A 34 -5.12 8.83 -18.05
C THR A 34 -6.13 7.68 -18.06
N ALA A 35 -5.69 6.44 -18.16
CA ALA A 35 -6.56 5.27 -18.18
C ALA A 35 -7.32 5.08 -16.86
N ALA A 36 -6.60 5.19 -15.73
CA ALA A 36 -7.16 5.00 -14.40
C ALA A 36 -8.17 6.10 -14.04
N LEU A 37 -7.82 7.35 -14.26
CA LEU A 37 -8.67 8.51 -13.90
C LEU A 37 -9.88 8.61 -14.83
N ALA A 38 -9.76 8.31 -16.12
CA ALA A 38 -10.92 8.19 -17.01
C ALA A 38 -11.94 7.14 -16.54
N ALA A 39 -11.46 6.04 -15.95
CA ALA A 39 -12.34 5.03 -15.35
C ALA A 39 -13.03 5.56 -14.09
N GLY A 40 -12.34 6.34 -13.26
CA GLY A 40 -12.90 7.01 -12.09
C GLY A 40 -13.95 8.08 -12.45
N ALA A 41 -13.67 8.88 -13.48
CA ALA A 41 -14.63 9.87 -13.99
C ALA A 41 -15.99 9.24 -14.35
N ARG A 42 -15.98 8.11 -15.04
CA ARG A 42 -17.20 7.35 -15.39
C ARG A 42 -17.98 6.81 -14.20
N ARG A 43 -17.33 6.69 -13.03
CA ARG A 43 -17.94 6.23 -11.77
C ARG A 43 -18.36 7.37 -10.87
N ASN A 44 -18.21 8.62 -11.32
CA ASN A 44 -18.42 9.81 -10.51
C ASN A 44 -17.52 9.85 -9.25
N GLU A 45 -16.28 9.41 -9.38
CA GLU A 45 -15.26 9.54 -8.32
C GLU A 45 -14.60 10.94 -8.40
N LYS A 46 -14.21 11.52 -7.27
CA LYS A 46 -13.26 12.65 -7.23
C LYS A 46 -11.90 12.10 -7.63
N LEU A 47 -11.21 12.80 -8.49
CA LEU A 47 -9.97 12.35 -9.12
C LEU A 47 -8.79 13.19 -8.64
N MET A 48 -7.67 12.54 -8.35
CA MET A 48 -6.44 13.21 -8.00
C MET A 48 -5.28 12.63 -8.81
N PHE A 49 -4.52 13.50 -9.44
CA PHE A 49 -3.23 13.15 -10.05
C PHE A 49 -2.13 13.91 -9.32
N VAL A 50 -1.19 13.19 -8.75
CA VAL A 50 -0.10 13.75 -7.95
C VAL A 50 1.23 13.32 -8.57
N ALA A 51 2.03 14.29 -9.00
CA ALA A 51 3.35 14.04 -9.57
C ALA A 51 4.25 15.25 -9.35
N ARG A 52 5.54 15.11 -9.57
CA ARG A 52 6.46 16.25 -9.57
C ARG A 52 6.28 17.07 -10.84
N GLU A 53 6.06 18.38 -10.72
CA GLU A 53 5.85 19.31 -11.83
C GLU A 53 4.82 18.74 -12.85
N PRO A 54 3.58 18.45 -12.42
CA PRO A 54 2.61 17.78 -13.27
C PRO A 54 2.16 18.66 -14.44
N ASP A 55 2.04 18.07 -15.65
CA ASP A 55 1.56 18.74 -16.86
C ASP A 55 0.20 18.17 -17.28
N ALA A 56 -0.87 18.93 -17.07
CA ALA A 56 -2.23 18.58 -17.41
C ALA A 56 -2.40 18.25 -18.92
N ASN A 57 -1.66 18.94 -19.81
CA ASN A 57 -1.78 18.74 -21.25
C ASN A 57 -1.43 17.32 -21.70
N ARG A 58 -0.65 16.61 -20.92
CA ARG A 58 -0.27 15.20 -21.18
C ARG A 58 -1.40 14.21 -20.87
N MET A 59 -2.51 14.66 -20.31
CA MET A 59 -3.67 13.84 -19.93
C MET A 59 -4.83 13.94 -20.91
N SER A 60 -4.59 14.34 -22.15
CA SER A 60 -5.61 14.59 -23.17
C SER A 60 -6.55 13.41 -23.48
N GLY A 61 -6.19 12.19 -23.09
CA GLY A 61 -7.02 10.98 -23.24
C GLY A 61 -8.04 10.73 -22.12
N ILE A 62 -8.08 11.59 -21.07
CA ILE A 62 -8.99 11.39 -19.92
C ILE A 62 -10.47 11.66 -20.24
N GLY A 63 -10.75 12.32 -21.37
CA GLY A 63 -12.07 12.82 -21.76
C GLY A 63 -12.06 14.35 -21.88
N ASP A 64 -13.10 15.00 -21.40
CA ASP A 64 -13.15 16.48 -21.35
C ASP A 64 -12.34 16.96 -20.13
N LEU A 65 -11.05 17.18 -20.35
CA LEU A 65 -10.10 17.57 -19.30
C LEU A 65 -10.49 18.92 -18.68
N ASP A 66 -10.86 19.90 -19.51
CA ASP A 66 -11.21 21.24 -19.04
C ASP A 66 -12.47 21.18 -18.15
N LEU A 67 -13.48 20.42 -18.54
CA LEU A 67 -14.68 20.22 -17.72
C LEU A 67 -14.35 19.54 -16.38
N LEU A 68 -13.49 18.55 -16.37
CA LEU A 68 -13.09 17.87 -15.13
C LEU A 68 -12.32 18.78 -14.17
N LEU A 69 -11.48 19.66 -14.69
CA LEU A 69 -10.76 20.67 -13.91
C LEU A 69 -11.69 21.77 -13.42
N ASP A 70 -12.52 22.36 -14.30
CA ASP A 70 -13.42 23.46 -13.98
C ASP A 70 -14.49 23.05 -12.96
N SER A 71 -15.00 21.82 -13.06
CA SER A 71 -15.95 21.27 -12.07
C SER A 71 -15.31 20.92 -10.74
N GLY A 72 -13.99 20.91 -10.66
CA GLY A 72 -13.24 20.42 -9.51
C GLY A 72 -13.34 18.90 -9.33
N GLN A 73 -13.81 18.14 -10.33
CA GLN A 73 -13.80 16.68 -10.25
C GLN A 73 -12.38 16.12 -10.34
N LEU A 74 -11.50 16.73 -11.16
CA LEU A 74 -10.08 16.40 -11.23
C LEU A 74 -9.25 17.48 -10.55
N GLU A 75 -8.36 17.03 -9.67
CA GLU A 75 -7.32 17.85 -9.07
C GLU A 75 -5.94 17.33 -9.52
N ILE A 76 -5.08 18.25 -9.93
CA ILE A 76 -3.69 17.96 -10.31
C ILE A 76 -2.80 18.74 -9.37
N ALA A 77 -1.95 18.05 -8.63
CA ALA A 77 -1.12 18.64 -7.59
C ALA A 77 0.33 18.19 -7.68
N ASP A 78 1.24 19.04 -7.22
CA ASP A 78 2.63 18.64 -7.03
C ASP A 78 2.77 17.70 -5.83
N VAL A 79 3.70 16.76 -5.92
CA VAL A 79 3.95 15.77 -4.85
C VAL A 79 4.37 16.47 -3.55
N ASP A 80 5.15 17.56 -3.65
CA ASP A 80 5.61 18.31 -2.47
C ASP A 80 4.47 19.10 -1.81
N ASP A 81 3.45 19.52 -2.56
CA ASP A 81 2.24 20.17 -2.03
C ASP A 81 1.35 19.19 -1.27
N VAL A 82 1.27 17.94 -1.71
CA VAL A 82 0.41 16.90 -1.11
C VAL A 82 1.06 16.21 0.08
N TYR A 83 2.34 15.85 -0.04
CA TYR A 83 3.04 15.04 0.95
C TYR A 83 4.03 15.84 1.80
N GLY A 84 4.31 17.10 1.42
CA GLY A 84 5.37 17.89 2.05
C GLY A 84 6.77 17.43 1.68
N SER A 85 7.77 18.03 2.30
CA SER A 85 9.15 17.56 2.14
C SER A 85 9.38 16.26 2.92
N SER A 86 10.29 15.42 2.45
CA SER A 86 10.64 14.14 3.10
C SER A 86 11.02 14.28 4.57
N ASP A 87 11.63 15.39 4.96
CA ASP A 87 12.06 15.68 6.34
C ASP A 87 10.89 15.97 7.30
N SER A 88 9.72 16.37 6.78
CA SER A 88 8.53 16.73 7.57
C SER A 88 7.39 15.71 7.44
N PHE A 89 7.59 14.64 6.71
CA PHE A 89 6.55 13.66 6.43
C PHE A 89 6.04 12.97 7.71
N SER A 90 4.72 12.98 7.90
CA SER A 90 4.03 12.32 9.01
C SER A 90 2.85 11.49 8.50
N ALA A 91 2.90 10.19 8.68
CA ALA A 91 1.82 9.29 8.25
C ALA A 91 0.46 9.65 8.88
N ALA A 92 0.45 10.08 10.15
CA ALA A 92 -0.78 10.50 10.84
C ALA A 92 -1.36 11.79 10.26
N HIS A 93 -0.51 12.77 9.95
CA HIS A 93 -0.96 14.01 9.30
C HIS A 93 -1.50 13.72 7.90
N GLN A 94 -0.79 12.90 7.14
CA GLN A 94 -1.19 12.54 5.78
C GLN A 94 -2.51 11.77 5.77
N LEU A 95 -2.73 10.87 6.73
CA LEU A 95 -3.99 10.16 6.87
C LEU A 95 -5.14 11.14 7.09
N ALA A 96 -5.01 12.09 8.03
CA ALA A 96 -6.02 13.10 8.30
C ALA A 96 -6.34 13.96 7.06
N THR A 97 -5.32 14.28 6.24
CA THR A 97 -5.49 14.99 4.97
C THR A 97 -6.37 14.19 4.00
N PHE A 98 -6.06 12.92 3.76
CA PHE A 98 -6.85 12.09 2.85
C PHE A 98 -8.24 11.74 3.38
N GLU A 99 -8.41 11.61 4.69
CA GLU A 99 -9.74 11.48 5.32
C GLU A 99 -10.58 12.74 5.06
N GLY A 100 -9.99 13.94 5.17
CA GLY A 100 -10.64 15.21 4.82
C GLY A 100 -11.03 15.26 3.34
N VAL A 101 -10.10 14.96 2.43
CA VAL A 101 -10.36 14.92 0.98
C VAL A 101 -11.52 13.97 0.63
N LEU A 102 -11.55 12.78 1.24
CA LEU A 102 -12.65 11.83 1.03
C LEU A 102 -13.98 12.39 1.57
N ALA A 103 -13.98 12.97 2.77
CA ALA A 103 -15.18 13.54 3.36
C ALA A 103 -15.77 14.66 2.49
N ASP A 104 -14.91 15.57 2.00
CA ASP A 104 -15.31 16.66 1.11
C ASP A 104 -15.82 16.14 -0.25
N ALA A 105 -15.18 15.12 -0.81
CA ALA A 105 -15.62 14.48 -2.04
C ALA A 105 -17.02 13.86 -1.88
N LEU A 106 -17.26 13.12 -0.80
CA LEU A 106 -18.57 12.53 -0.50
C LEU A 106 -19.65 13.60 -0.27
N ALA A 107 -19.32 14.70 0.44
CA ALA A 107 -20.21 15.84 0.65
C ALA A 107 -20.57 16.56 -0.65
N ALA A 108 -19.64 16.62 -1.61
CA ALA A 108 -19.86 17.15 -2.95
C ALA A 108 -20.66 16.21 -3.88
N GLY A 109 -21.00 14.99 -3.43
CA GLY A 109 -21.80 14.02 -4.17
C GLY A 109 -21.00 13.05 -5.04
N TYR A 110 -19.68 12.99 -4.89
CA TYR A 110 -18.85 11.97 -5.52
C TYR A 110 -19.02 10.61 -4.79
N THR A 111 -18.76 9.53 -5.49
CA THR A 111 -18.90 8.17 -4.93
C THR A 111 -17.70 7.72 -4.09
N GLY A 112 -16.60 8.43 -4.15
CA GLY A 112 -15.33 8.16 -3.50
C GLY A 112 -14.21 8.96 -4.16
N ILE A 113 -12.97 8.58 -3.88
CA ILE A 113 -11.79 9.20 -4.50
C ILE A 113 -10.94 8.17 -5.24
N ARG A 114 -10.32 8.62 -6.34
CA ARG A 114 -9.31 7.85 -7.08
C ARG A 114 -8.05 8.67 -7.21
N VAL A 115 -6.95 8.14 -6.68
CA VAL A 115 -5.66 8.81 -6.64
C VAL A 115 -4.67 8.04 -7.49
N VAL A 116 -3.95 8.72 -8.37
CA VAL A 116 -2.75 8.23 -9.03
C VAL A 116 -1.60 9.12 -8.60
N ALA A 117 -0.62 8.56 -7.90
CA ALA A 117 0.48 9.32 -7.35
C ALA A 117 1.85 8.76 -7.78
N ASP A 118 2.72 9.63 -8.27
CA ASP A 118 4.14 9.34 -8.41
C ASP A 118 4.82 9.44 -7.05
N ASN A 119 4.97 8.31 -6.42
CA ASN A 119 5.58 8.18 -5.11
C ASN A 119 7.10 7.94 -5.18
N THR A 120 7.69 7.97 -6.38
CA THR A 120 9.14 7.77 -6.59
C THR A 120 9.99 8.71 -5.74
N PRO A 121 9.70 10.03 -5.68
CA PRO A 121 10.52 10.95 -4.87
C PRO A 121 10.55 10.58 -3.38
N LEU A 122 9.43 10.08 -2.86
CA LEU A 122 9.26 9.72 -1.45
C LEU A 122 9.93 8.37 -1.10
N ALA A 123 9.91 7.43 -2.05
CA ALA A 123 10.50 6.10 -1.88
C ALA A 123 12.00 6.04 -2.22
N SER A 124 12.54 7.04 -2.93
CA SER A 124 13.95 7.08 -3.36
C SER A 124 14.90 7.76 -2.36
N GLY A 125 14.37 8.32 -1.27
CA GLY A 125 15.15 8.98 -0.24
C GLY A 125 16.13 8.08 0.51
N ASN A 126 16.69 8.57 1.62
CA ASN A 126 17.57 7.77 2.48
C ASN A 126 16.78 6.64 3.19
N GLU A 127 17.50 5.81 3.95
CA GLU A 127 16.89 4.62 4.59
C GLU A 127 15.82 4.97 5.64
N ALA A 128 15.99 6.08 6.37
CA ALA A 128 15.00 6.52 7.35
C ALA A 128 13.74 7.06 6.68
N GLU A 129 13.88 7.81 5.60
CA GLU A 129 12.78 8.30 4.78
C GLU A 129 12.03 7.15 4.12
N PHE A 130 12.73 6.19 3.54
CA PHE A 130 12.11 5.00 2.96
C PHE A 130 11.34 4.18 4.01
N ARG A 131 11.88 4.03 5.23
CA ARG A 131 11.18 3.36 6.32
C ARG A 131 9.90 4.10 6.74
N SER A 132 9.95 5.43 6.79
CA SER A 132 8.77 6.26 7.05
C SER A 132 7.73 6.10 5.93
N TRP A 133 8.18 5.95 4.68
CA TRP A 133 7.31 5.68 3.55
C TRP A 133 6.65 4.29 3.66
N LEU A 134 7.40 3.24 4.01
CA LEU A 134 6.83 1.89 4.25
C LEU A 134 5.78 1.91 5.39
N ALA A 135 5.98 2.74 6.41
CA ALA A 135 4.97 2.94 7.46
C ALA A 135 3.68 3.56 6.89
N TRP A 136 3.81 4.57 6.02
CA TRP A 136 2.69 5.22 5.34
C TRP A 136 1.93 4.23 4.45
N GLU A 137 2.61 3.42 3.67
CA GLU A 137 1.98 2.41 2.79
C GLU A 137 1.09 1.45 3.60
N GLN A 138 1.47 1.11 4.82
CA GLN A 138 0.64 0.27 5.70
C GLN A 138 -0.57 1.03 6.28
N VAL A 139 -0.41 2.31 6.61
CA VAL A 139 -1.49 3.17 7.10
C VAL A 139 -2.51 3.41 5.99
N THR A 140 -2.04 3.80 4.81
CA THR A 140 -2.92 4.09 3.67
C THR A 140 -3.61 2.82 3.15
N ASP A 141 -2.97 1.65 3.20
CA ASP A 141 -3.64 0.39 2.85
C ASP A 141 -4.82 0.09 3.77
N ARG A 142 -4.67 0.33 5.09
CA ARG A 142 -5.76 0.17 6.04
C ARG A 142 -6.89 1.15 5.78
N PHE A 143 -6.57 2.40 5.51
CA PHE A 143 -7.56 3.42 5.16
C PHE A 143 -8.33 3.05 3.90
N GLN A 144 -7.63 2.67 2.83
CA GLN A 144 -8.27 2.27 1.57
C GLN A 144 -9.11 1.00 1.72
N ALA A 145 -8.67 0.04 2.54
CA ALA A 145 -9.44 -1.18 2.80
C ALA A 145 -10.83 -0.92 3.40
N GLN A 146 -11.01 0.20 4.10
CA GLN A 146 -12.23 0.56 4.84
C GLN A 146 -13.02 1.71 4.21
N SER A 147 -12.50 2.33 3.14
CA SER A 147 -13.02 3.58 2.57
C SER A 147 -13.18 3.47 1.06
N ASN A 148 -14.10 4.25 0.47
CA ASN A 148 -14.29 4.30 -0.98
C ASN A 148 -13.13 5.02 -1.67
N VAL A 149 -11.95 4.44 -1.58
CA VAL A 149 -10.71 4.95 -2.15
C VAL A 149 -10.09 3.92 -3.07
N THR A 150 -9.63 4.36 -4.24
CA THR A 150 -8.75 3.60 -5.12
C THR A 150 -7.43 4.34 -5.15
N GLY A 151 -6.36 3.73 -4.64
CA GLY A 151 -5.02 4.33 -4.65
C GLY A 151 -4.07 3.57 -5.56
N ILE A 152 -3.44 4.28 -6.46
CA ILE A 152 -2.44 3.75 -7.37
C ILE A 152 -1.12 4.43 -7.06
N CYS A 153 -0.22 3.68 -6.43
CA CYS A 153 1.12 4.09 -6.11
C CYS A 153 2.05 3.74 -7.28
N TRP A 154 2.38 4.74 -8.08
CA TRP A 154 3.31 4.57 -9.19
C TRP A 154 4.74 4.85 -8.76
N PHE A 155 5.68 4.06 -9.31
CA PHE A 155 7.11 4.20 -9.07
C PHE A 155 7.91 4.02 -10.36
N ASP A 156 8.86 4.91 -10.61
CA ASP A 156 9.89 4.69 -11.65
C ASP A 156 10.85 3.59 -11.16
N ARG A 157 10.80 2.43 -11.82
CA ARG A 157 11.63 1.28 -11.42
C ARG A 157 13.13 1.55 -11.53
N ARG A 158 13.52 2.50 -12.36
CA ARG A 158 14.95 2.88 -12.56
C ARG A 158 15.51 3.67 -11.37
N ALA A 159 14.65 4.31 -10.60
CA ALA A 159 15.02 5.12 -9.43
C ALA A 159 15.11 4.30 -8.14
N LEU A 160 14.60 3.07 -8.12
CA LEU A 160 14.52 2.23 -6.93
C LEU A 160 15.37 0.98 -7.07
N SER A 161 16.06 0.58 -5.99
CA SER A 161 16.71 -0.73 -5.93
C SER A 161 15.68 -1.87 -6.01
N GLY A 162 16.11 -3.04 -6.47
CA GLY A 162 15.24 -4.23 -6.52
C GLY A 162 14.68 -4.61 -5.14
N GLU A 163 15.43 -4.36 -4.07
CA GLU A 163 15.00 -4.58 -2.70
C GLU A 163 13.85 -3.66 -2.30
N ARG A 164 13.94 -2.35 -2.57
CA ARG A 164 12.86 -1.40 -2.31
C ARG A 164 11.61 -1.69 -3.14
N GLN A 165 11.79 -2.06 -4.41
CA GLN A 165 10.66 -2.50 -5.25
C GLN A 165 9.96 -3.72 -4.65
N ALA A 166 10.72 -4.70 -4.16
CA ALA A 166 10.14 -5.89 -3.53
C ALA A 166 9.40 -5.54 -2.23
N ASP A 167 9.96 -4.67 -1.39
CA ASP A 167 9.33 -4.25 -0.13
C ASP A 167 8.00 -3.51 -0.40
N LEU A 168 7.98 -2.58 -1.36
CA LEU A 168 6.76 -1.89 -1.78
C LEU A 168 5.73 -2.88 -2.35
N ALA A 169 6.16 -3.80 -3.23
CA ALA A 169 5.24 -4.79 -3.82
C ALA A 169 4.61 -5.70 -2.74
N ALA A 170 5.33 -6.02 -1.68
CA ALA A 170 4.80 -6.83 -0.59
C ALA A 170 3.72 -6.12 0.26
N LEU A 171 3.71 -4.79 0.31
CA LEU A 171 2.72 -3.99 1.04
C LEU A 171 1.44 -3.71 0.27
N HIS A 172 1.40 -4.05 -1.02
CA HIS A 172 0.23 -3.80 -1.85
C HIS A 172 -0.53 -5.12 -2.13
N PRO A 173 -1.82 -5.21 -1.81
CA PRO A 173 -2.64 -6.38 -2.17
C PRO A 173 -2.81 -6.53 -3.67
N VAL A 174 -2.74 -5.42 -4.42
CA VAL A 174 -2.85 -5.43 -5.88
C VAL A 174 -1.52 -5.00 -6.50
N CYS A 175 -0.95 -5.88 -7.31
CA CYS A 175 0.27 -5.61 -8.06
C CYS A 175 -0.02 -5.54 -9.55
N ALA A 176 0.55 -4.54 -10.24
CA ALA A 176 0.54 -4.53 -11.69
C ALA A 176 1.27 -5.76 -12.25
N ALA A 177 0.83 -6.27 -13.39
CA ALA A 177 1.46 -7.43 -14.04
C ALA A 177 2.93 -7.18 -14.41
N SER A 178 3.31 -5.91 -14.62
CA SER A 178 4.69 -5.47 -14.85
C SER A 178 5.56 -5.43 -13.58
N ALA A 179 4.95 -5.49 -12.39
CA ALA A 179 5.67 -5.50 -11.13
C ALA A 179 6.33 -6.86 -10.87
N LEU A 180 7.44 -6.85 -10.14
CA LEU A 180 8.00 -8.08 -9.58
C LEU A 180 6.96 -8.71 -8.65
N GLU A 181 6.77 -10.02 -8.80
CA GLU A 181 5.90 -10.75 -7.88
C GLU A 181 6.61 -10.96 -6.55
N PRO A 182 6.12 -10.35 -5.45
CA PRO A 182 6.75 -10.55 -4.15
C PRO A 182 6.46 -11.98 -3.64
N PRO A 183 7.36 -12.59 -2.86
CA PRO A 183 7.14 -13.94 -2.30
C PRO A 183 5.91 -13.98 -1.39
N PHE A 184 5.61 -12.87 -0.73
CA PHE A 184 4.42 -12.70 0.11
C PHE A 184 3.83 -11.31 -0.09
N SER A 185 2.59 -11.12 0.37
CA SER A 185 1.96 -9.81 0.55
C SER A 185 1.47 -9.65 1.99
N PHE A 186 1.56 -8.42 2.50
CA PHE A 186 1.25 -8.03 3.87
C PHE A 186 0.32 -6.82 3.82
N PHE A 187 -0.98 -7.02 4.01
CA PHE A 187 -2.00 -5.98 3.77
C PHE A 187 -3.17 -6.06 4.74
N ALA A 188 -3.88 -4.97 4.93
CA ALA A 188 -5.03 -4.88 5.81
C ALA A 188 -6.23 -5.69 5.28
N ASP A 189 -6.87 -6.49 6.15
CA ASP A 189 -8.14 -7.18 5.88
C ASP A 189 -9.02 -7.15 7.14
N GLY A 190 -9.95 -6.22 7.19
CA GLY A 190 -10.77 -5.95 8.38
C GLY A 190 -9.94 -5.40 9.55
N ASP A 191 -9.99 -6.10 10.68
CA ASP A 191 -9.23 -5.75 11.90
C ASP A 191 -7.83 -6.39 11.98
N ALA A 192 -7.48 -7.18 10.96
CA ALA A 192 -6.21 -7.91 10.88
C ALA A 192 -5.35 -7.44 9.72
N ILE A 193 -4.09 -7.82 9.75
CA ILE A 193 -3.19 -7.83 8.61
C ILE A 193 -3.16 -9.25 8.04
N ALA A 194 -3.56 -9.41 6.79
CA ALA A 194 -3.44 -10.67 6.07
C ALA A 194 -2.03 -10.86 5.53
N VAL A 195 -1.54 -12.08 5.65
CA VAL A 195 -0.33 -12.53 4.94
C VAL A 195 -0.76 -13.52 3.87
N ALA A 196 -0.41 -13.22 2.61
CA ALA A 196 -0.66 -14.12 1.48
C ALA A 196 0.67 -14.53 0.83
N GLY A 197 0.81 -15.80 0.42
CA GLY A 197 2.03 -16.33 -0.19
C GLY A 197 2.99 -16.98 0.82
N ALA A 198 4.30 -16.95 0.56
CA ALA A 198 5.29 -17.70 1.33
C ALA A 198 6.20 -16.81 2.19
N LEU A 199 6.19 -17.07 3.48
CA LEU A 199 7.18 -16.55 4.44
C LEU A 199 8.24 -17.63 4.67
N ASP A 200 9.19 -17.73 3.79
CA ASP A 200 10.29 -18.69 3.82
C ASP A 200 11.62 -18.08 4.30
N ALA A 201 12.67 -18.85 4.25
CA ALA A 201 14.00 -18.39 4.65
C ALA A 201 14.54 -17.23 3.79
N TRP A 202 14.10 -17.12 2.54
CA TRP A 202 14.56 -16.09 1.60
C TRP A 202 13.79 -14.78 1.78
N SER A 203 12.53 -14.84 2.19
CA SER A 203 11.67 -13.69 2.44
C SER A 203 11.73 -13.17 3.88
N ALA A 204 12.42 -13.89 4.79
CA ALA A 204 12.45 -13.57 6.22
C ALA A 204 13.01 -12.17 6.53
N ASP A 205 14.09 -11.77 5.85
CA ASP A 205 14.69 -10.44 6.05
C ASP A 205 13.81 -9.32 5.49
N GLN A 206 13.16 -9.53 4.35
CA GLN A 206 12.17 -8.62 3.80
C GLN A 206 10.98 -8.46 4.76
N PHE A 207 10.44 -9.57 5.26
CA PHE A 207 9.34 -9.54 6.22
C PHE A 207 9.70 -8.77 7.49
N ARG A 208 10.92 -8.94 7.99
CA ARG A 208 11.43 -8.20 9.15
C ARG A 208 11.49 -6.70 8.90
N ARG A 209 12.06 -6.25 7.75
CA ARG A 209 12.10 -4.82 7.41
C ARG A 209 10.70 -4.19 7.38
N ILE A 210 9.73 -4.89 6.80
CA ILE A 210 8.33 -4.47 6.78
C ILE A 210 7.76 -4.35 8.20
N LEU A 211 7.98 -5.35 9.04
CA LEU A 211 7.54 -5.33 10.43
C LEU A 211 8.19 -4.20 11.23
N ASP A 212 9.50 -3.98 11.04
CA ASP A 212 10.25 -2.92 11.73
C ASP A 212 9.78 -1.50 11.31
N SER A 213 9.15 -1.36 10.15
CA SER A 213 8.52 -0.11 9.70
C SER A 213 7.06 0.04 10.14
N SER A 214 6.44 -1.01 10.69
CA SER A 214 5.02 -1.00 11.02
C SER A 214 4.69 0.01 12.13
N PRO A 215 3.69 0.89 11.93
CA PRO A 215 3.21 1.80 12.96
C PRO A 215 2.42 1.03 14.02
N VAL A 216 3.13 0.35 14.92
CA VAL A 216 2.52 -0.51 15.95
C VAL A 216 2.13 0.33 17.15
N GLU A 217 0.93 0.89 17.15
CA GLU A 217 0.35 1.58 18.31
C GLU A 217 -0.46 0.63 19.21
N SER A 218 -0.93 -0.49 18.68
CA SER A 218 -1.80 -1.46 19.37
C SER A 218 -1.38 -2.91 19.11
N ALA A 219 -2.04 -3.87 19.75
CA ALA A 219 -1.81 -5.29 19.49
C ALA A 219 -2.04 -5.62 18.01
N LEU A 220 -1.03 -6.21 17.37
CA LEU A 220 -1.10 -6.62 15.97
C LEU A 220 -1.84 -7.96 15.86
N VAL A 221 -2.81 -8.03 14.97
CA VAL A 221 -3.48 -9.28 14.59
C VAL A 221 -2.99 -9.67 13.20
N VAL A 222 -2.39 -10.83 13.07
CA VAL A 222 -1.89 -11.36 11.80
C VAL A 222 -2.71 -12.59 11.40
N ASP A 223 -3.26 -12.55 10.19
CA ASP A 223 -4.06 -13.62 9.63
C ASP A 223 -3.25 -14.42 8.61
N LEU A 224 -3.09 -15.71 8.87
CA LEU A 224 -2.31 -16.62 8.04
C LEU A 224 -3.17 -17.50 7.12
N SER A 225 -4.47 -17.21 6.95
CA SER A 225 -5.36 -18.04 6.13
C SER A 225 -5.01 -18.06 4.64
N GLN A 226 -4.26 -17.06 4.16
CA GLN A 226 -3.80 -16.96 2.78
C GLN A 226 -2.29 -17.26 2.63
N ALA A 227 -1.62 -17.63 3.73
CA ALA A 227 -0.21 -18.00 3.68
C ALA A 227 -0.04 -19.41 3.12
N ASP A 228 0.73 -19.55 2.04
CA ASP A 228 1.06 -20.84 1.43
C ASP A 228 2.13 -21.58 2.25
N PHE A 229 3.03 -20.83 2.85
CA PHE A 229 4.12 -21.36 3.68
C PHE A 229 4.55 -20.34 4.75
N VAL A 230 4.91 -20.84 5.94
CA VAL A 230 5.43 -20.03 7.05
C VAL A 230 6.62 -20.75 7.70
N ASP A 231 7.80 -20.15 7.63
CA ASP A 231 9.01 -20.61 8.32
C ASP A 231 9.02 -20.11 9.78
N HIS A 232 9.78 -20.79 10.64
CA HIS A 232 10.03 -20.39 12.03
C HIS A 232 10.64 -18.96 12.15
N ARG A 233 11.41 -18.51 11.17
CA ARG A 233 11.99 -17.15 11.13
C ARG A 233 10.90 -16.08 11.08
N ALA A 234 9.79 -16.33 10.40
CA ALA A 234 8.65 -15.42 10.39
C ALA A 234 8.03 -15.29 11.79
N LEU A 235 7.93 -16.38 12.55
CA LEU A 235 7.47 -16.35 13.94
C LEU A 235 8.43 -15.55 14.84
N LEU A 236 9.74 -15.72 14.66
CA LEU A 236 10.74 -14.94 15.38
C LEU A 236 10.66 -13.45 15.04
N ALA A 237 10.46 -13.11 13.76
CA ALA A 237 10.28 -11.72 13.32
C ALA A 237 9.00 -11.10 13.93
N LEU A 238 7.89 -11.81 13.95
CA LEU A 238 6.66 -11.35 14.62
C LEU A 238 6.87 -11.15 16.12
N ASN A 239 7.61 -12.07 16.77
CA ASN A 239 7.89 -11.93 18.20
C ASN A 239 8.84 -10.77 18.51
N SER A 240 9.73 -10.37 17.59
CA SER A 240 10.68 -9.26 17.82
C SER A 240 10.00 -7.90 17.94
N ILE A 241 8.83 -7.73 17.34
CA ILE A 241 8.02 -6.48 17.43
C ILE A 241 6.94 -6.54 18.53
N ALA A 242 6.77 -7.73 19.15
CA ALA A 242 5.78 -7.96 20.19
C ALA A 242 6.35 -7.68 21.59
N SER A 243 5.48 -7.32 22.53
CA SER A 243 5.80 -7.21 23.96
C SER A 243 4.67 -7.76 24.81
N ALA A 244 4.84 -7.77 26.13
CA ALA A 244 3.78 -8.18 27.06
C ALA A 244 2.54 -7.27 26.96
N GLU A 245 2.74 -5.96 26.75
CA GLU A 245 1.67 -4.96 26.59
C GLU A 245 1.08 -4.97 25.16
N ARG A 246 1.84 -5.43 24.19
CA ARG A 246 1.46 -5.46 22.77
C ARG A 246 1.77 -6.83 22.17
N PRO A 247 1.02 -7.88 22.54
CA PRO A 247 1.21 -9.21 21.97
C PRO A 247 0.79 -9.22 20.48
N VAL A 248 1.44 -10.07 19.70
CA VAL A 248 0.98 -10.40 18.34
C VAL A 248 0.03 -11.59 18.41
N ARG A 249 -1.18 -11.39 17.92
CA ARG A 249 -2.18 -12.45 17.82
C ARG A 249 -2.19 -13.01 16.41
N ILE A 250 -2.04 -14.33 16.29
CA ILE A 250 -1.97 -15.03 15.02
C ILE A 250 -3.26 -15.83 14.83
N ARG A 251 -4.05 -15.42 13.84
CA ARG A 251 -5.32 -16.05 13.47
C ARG A 251 -5.13 -17.03 12.32
N ARG A 252 -5.93 -18.09 12.33
CA ARG A 252 -6.05 -19.06 11.23
C ARG A 252 -4.70 -19.67 10.79
N ALA A 253 -3.76 -19.80 11.73
CA ALA A 253 -2.48 -20.41 11.46
C ALA A 253 -2.64 -21.91 11.14
N PRO A 254 -1.93 -22.45 10.12
CA PRO A 254 -1.84 -23.90 9.90
C PRO A 254 -1.41 -24.65 11.16
N GLY A 255 -1.89 -25.89 11.35
CA GLY A 255 -1.61 -26.67 12.56
C GLY A 255 -0.13 -26.90 12.84
N ILE A 256 0.72 -27.01 11.80
CA ILE A 256 2.16 -27.13 11.96
C ILE A 256 2.78 -25.82 12.49
N VAL A 257 2.30 -24.65 12.01
CA VAL A 257 2.79 -23.34 12.44
C VAL A 257 2.48 -23.11 13.93
N ARG A 258 1.28 -23.49 14.38
CA ARG A 258 0.89 -23.44 15.82
C ARG A 258 1.81 -24.27 16.71
N ARG A 259 2.32 -25.40 16.21
CA ARG A 259 3.19 -26.31 16.97
C ARG A 259 4.68 -25.98 16.90
N MET A 260 5.10 -25.18 15.91
CA MET A 260 6.52 -24.81 15.73
C MET A 260 7.18 -24.26 16.99
N PRO A 261 6.56 -23.33 17.77
CA PRO A 261 7.20 -22.81 18.98
C PRO A 261 7.63 -23.93 19.94
N SER A 262 6.75 -24.89 20.20
CA SER A 262 7.06 -26.01 21.09
C SER A 262 8.01 -27.01 20.47
N LEU A 263 7.85 -27.37 19.19
CA LEU A 263 8.68 -28.38 18.51
C LEU A 263 10.12 -27.92 18.33
N LEU A 264 10.35 -26.63 18.14
CA LEU A 264 11.66 -26.05 17.88
C LEU A 264 12.21 -25.25 19.08
N ALA A 265 11.52 -25.28 20.22
CA ALA A 265 11.85 -24.50 21.41
C ALA A 265 12.11 -23.01 21.09
N LEU A 266 11.23 -22.40 20.26
CA LEU A 266 11.38 -21.01 19.84
C LEU A 266 11.08 -20.05 21.01
N PRO A 267 11.88 -18.99 21.20
CA PRO A 267 11.61 -17.97 22.20
C PRO A 267 10.52 -16.97 21.69
N THR A 268 9.28 -17.40 21.70
CA THR A 268 8.15 -16.59 21.21
C THR A 268 7.08 -16.33 22.27
N PRO A 269 7.46 -15.75 23.47
CA PRO A 269 6.55 -15.59 24.59
C PRO A 269 5.41 -14.61 24.36
N HIS A 270 5.51 -13.74 23.35
CA HIS A 270 4.53 -12.68 23.05
C HIS A 270 3.66 -13.00 21.84
N LEU A 271 3.73 -14.22 21.30
CA LEU A 271 2.84 -14.69 20.26
C LEU A 271 1.66 -15.45 20.86
N ALA A 272 0.44 -15.08 20.48
CA ALA A 272 -0.79 -15.79 20.85
C ALA A 272 -1.46 -16.35 19.59
N PHE A 273 -1.78 -17.64 19.58
CA PHE A 273 -2.48 -18.32 18.48
C PHE A 273 -3.97 -18.45 18.80
N GLU A 274 -4.83 -17.93 17.90
CA GLU A 274 -6.28 -18.01 17.96
C GLU A 274 -6.85 -19.11 17.04
#